data_87703c0dd647b6f299094fda4748d258
#
_entry.id   87703c0dd647b6f299094fda4748d258
#
_cell.length_a   1.000
_cell.length_b   1.000
_cell.length_c   1.000
_cell.angle_alpha   90.00
_cell.angle_beta   90.00
_cell.angle_gamma   90.00
#
_symmetry.space_group_name_H-M   'P 1'
#
loop_
_entity.id
_entity.type
_entity.pdbx_description
1 polymer ?
#
loop_
_entity_poly.entity_id
_entity_poly.type
_entity_poly.pdbx_seq_one_letter_code
_entity_poly.pdbx_strand_id
1 'polypeptide(L)'
;MTNKYMYFIANWKMFGVLNSLNSLHKVLKFLKTFKNNKSIKLIYCPPNTLIRPMTKKLKKSYIDVGAQNCHENEAYGAFTGSVNSKMLKSVGAKYVIIGHSENRQVGETNKLINNKIKSALKSGLKVIFCIGETLQEKRKKITKRVLN
;
A
#
# COMPACT_ATOMS: atom_id res chain seq x y z
N MET A 1 10.23 -7.13 -19.97
CA MET A 1 9.75 -5.73 -20.12
C MET A 1 10.32 -4.91 -19.00
N THR A 2 11.19 -3.96 -19.28
CA THR A 2 11.72 -3.03 -18.27
C THR A 2 10.60 -2.12 -17.80
N ASN A 3 10.40 -2.04 -16.49
CA ASN A 3 9.36 -1.20 -15.91
C ASN A 3 9.66 0.27 -16.22
N LYS A 4 8.81 0.92 -17.00
CA LYS A 4 8.97 2.30 -17.48
C LYS A 4 8.89 3.33 -16.33
N TYR A 5 8.49 2.92 -15.13
CA TYR A 5 8.24 3.81 -14.00
C TYR A 5 9.15 3.51 -12.82
N MET A 6 9.64 4.58 -12.18
CA MET A 6 10.27 4.53 -10.86
C MET A 6 9.20 4.79 -9.80
N TYR A 7 9.10 3.90 -8.83
CA TYR A 7 8.09 3.97 -7.77
C TYR A 7 8.73 4.47 -6.47
N PHE A 8 8.15 5.51 -5.90
CA PHE A 8 8.44 5.97 -4.54
C PHE A 8 7.21 5.75 -3.69
N ILE A 9 7.31 4.85 -2.72
CA ILE A 9 6.18 4.38 -1.91
C ILE A 9 6.43 4.73 -0.46
N ALA A 10 5.60 5.59 0.11
CA ALA A 10 5.66 6.02 1.50
C ALA A 10 4.63 5.26 2.34
N ASN A 11 5.07 4.23 3.07
CA ASN A 11 4.27 3.57 4.08
C ASN A 11 4.33 4.38 5.38
N TRP A 12 3.22 5.02 5.75
CA TRP A 12 3.14 5.80 6.98
C TRP A 12 3.05 4.93 8.24
N LYS A 13 2.85 3.62 8.07
CA LYS A 13 2.62 2.70 9.19
C LYS A 13 1.49 3.21 10.09
N MET A 14 1.60 3.07 11.40
CA MET A 14 0.61 3.53 12.39
C MET A 14 0.92 4.97 12.84
N PHE A 15 1.19 5.87 11.89
CA PHE A 15 1.43 7.28 12.19
C PHE A 15 0.47 8.20 11.43
N GLY A 16 0.10 9.28 12.07
CA GLY A 16 -0.63 10.38 11.47
C GLY A 16 -2.07 10.52 11.94
N VAL A 17 -2.46 11.76 12.03
CA VAL A 17 -3.83 12.26 12.29
C VAL A 17 -4.20 13.23 11.16
N LEU A 18 -5.42 13.77 11.16
CA LEU A 18 -5.88 14.67 10.09
C LEU A 18 -4.91 15.84 9.83
N ASN A 19 -4.38 16.43 10.89
CA ASN A 19 -3.42 17.55 10.77
C ASN A 19 -2.10 17.15 10.11
N SER A 20 -1.72 15.87 10.16
CA SER A 20 -0.50 15.36 9.50
C SER A 20 -0.56 15.53 7.97
N LEU A 21 -1.76 15.60 7.39
CA LEU A 21 -1.95 15.85 5.97
C LEU A 21 -1.47 17.23 5.52
N ASN A 22 -1.21 18.15 6.44
CA ASN A 22 -0.66 19.48 6.12
C ASN A 22 0.79 19.38 5.59
N SER A 23 1.54 18.33 5.98
CA SER A 23 2.88 18.07 5.47
C SER A 23 2.93 17.85 3.95
N LEU A 24 1.83 17.36 3.37
CA LEU A 24 1.70 17.10 1.93
C LEU A 24 1.86 18.38 1.09
N HIS A 25 1.56 19.55 1.64
CA HIS A 25 1.71 20.82 0.93
C HIS A 25 3.16 21.06 0.46
N LYS A 26 4.16 20.67 1.26
CA LYS A 26 5.59 20.79 0.88
C LYS A 26 5.90 19.90 -0.32
N VAL A 27 5.41 18.67 -0.33
CA VAL A 27 5.58 17.72 -1.43
C VAL A 27 4.86 18.21 -2.68
N LEU A 28 3.63 18.70 -2.56
CA LEU A 28 2.87 19.24 -3.68
C LEU A 28 3.54 20.49 -4.29
N LYS A 29 4.14 21.35 -3.46
CA LYS A 29 4.92 22.52 -3.93
C LYS A 29 6.16 22.05 -4.71
N PHE A 30 6.91 21.08 -4.18
CA PHE A 30 8.07 20.52 -4.87
C PHE A 30 7.68 19.89 -6.21
N LEU A 31 6.60 19.12 -6.28
CA LEU A 31 6.17 18.48 -7.52
C LEU A 31 5.78 19.46 -8.63
N LYS A 32 5.33 20.67 -8.29
CA LYS A 32 5.06 21.72 -9.28
C LYS A 32 6.34 22.22 -9.98
N THR A 33 7.46 22.19 -9.29
CA THR A 33 8.76 22.60 -9.84
C THR A 33 9.49 21.47 -10.58
N PHE A 34 9.07 20.22 -10.37
CA PHE A 34 9.72 19.04 -10.92
C PHE A 34 9.26 18.75 -12.36
N LYS A 35 10.10 19.08 -13.33
CA LYS A 35 9.76 19.01 -14.76
C LYS A 35 9.65 17.58 -15.33
N ASN A 36 10.33 16.58 -14.73
CA ASN A 36 10.42 15.22 -15.28
C ASN A 36 9.63 14.19 -14.44
N ASN A 37 8.32 14.35 -14.37
CA ASN A 37 7.45 13.52 -13.55
C ASN A 37 6.78 12.34 -14.28
N LYS A 38 6.92 12.21 -15.60
CA LYS A 38 6.21 11.21 -16.42
C LYS A 38 6.62 9.78 -16.12
N SER A 39 7.88 9.55 -15.70
CA SER A 39 8.41 8.22 -15.34
C SER A 39 8.40 7.93 -13.82
N ILE A 40 7.88 8.85 -13.00
CA ILE A 40 7.83 8.71 -11.55
C ILE A 40 6.40 8.44 -11.09
N LYS A 41 6.25 7.47 -10.17
CA LYS A 41 5.01 7.18 -9.45
C LYS A 41 5.23 7.38 -7.96
N LEU A 42 4.51 8.35 -7.39
CA LEU A 42 4.49 8.61 -5.96
C LEU A 42 3.23 8.00 -5.37
N ILE A 43 3.39 7.16 -4.34
CA ILE A 43 2.30 6.49 -3.67
C ILE A 43 2.43 6.72 -2.17
N TYR A 44 1.38 7.24 -1.54
CA TYR A 44 1.29 7.36 -0.09
C TYR A 44 0.31 6.34 0.46
N CYS A 45 0.75 5.56 1.44
CA CYS A 45 -0.06 4.55 2.13
C CYS A 45 -0.24 4.97 3.60
N PRO A 46 -1.23 5.83 3.91
CA PRO A 46 -1.53 6.24 5.27
C PRO A 46 -2.36 5.18 6.01
N PRO A 47 -2.58 5.32 7.34
CA PRO A 47 -3.61 4.57 8.06
C PRO A 47 -4.99 4.69 7.39
N ASN A 48 -5.85 3.67 7.56
CA ASN A 48 -7.17 3.61 6.91
C ASN A 48 -8.03 4.85 7.19
N THR A 49 -7.93 5.43 8.38
CA THR A 49 -8.64 6.66 8.79
C THR A 49 -8.29 7.89 7.95
N LEU A 50 -7.13 7.88 7.30
CA LEU A 50 -6.63 9.01 6.51
C LEU A 50 -6.74 8.81 5.00
N ILE A 51 -7.14 7.63 4.50
CA ILE A 51 -7.23 7.36 3.05
C ILE A 51 -8.19 8.35 2.40
N ARG A 52 -9.43 8.44 2.87
CA ARG A 52 -10.44 9.33 2.27
C ARG A 52 -10.05 10.82 2.31
N PRO A 53 -9.63 11.41 3.44
CA PRO A 53 -9.19 12.80 3.45
C PRO A 53 -7.93 13.03 2.60
N MET A 54 -7.00 12.08 2.55
CA MET A 54 -5.81 12.18 1.71
C MET A 54 -6.16 12.13 0.22
N THR A 55 -7.05 11.23 -0.21
CA THR A 55 -7.49 11.15 -1.61
C THR A 55 -8.20 12.42 -2.06
N LYS A 56 -9.02 13.03 -1.19
CA LYS A 56 -9.64 14.34 -1.48
C LYS A 56 -8.59 15.43 -1.67
N LYS A 57 -7.61 15.51 -0.77
CA LYS A 57 -6.55 16.53 -0.79
C LYS A 57 -5.63 16.39 -2.02
N LEU A 58 -5.39 15.15 -2.48
CA LEU A 58 -4.49 14.83 -3.57
C LEU A 58 -5.17 14.71 -4.96
N LYS A 59 -6.50 14.93 -5.05
CA LYS A 59 -7.31 14.71 -6.26
C LYS A 59 -6.74 15.35 -7.54
N LYS A 60 -6.07 16.50 -7.44
CA LYS A 60 -5.49 17.23 -8.55
C LYS A 60 -3.96 17.09 -8.61
N SER A 61 -3.39 16.02 -8.08
CA SER A 61 -1.96 15.79 -8.06
C SER A 61 -1.58 14.46 -8.73
N TYR A 62 -0.28 14.27 -8.96
CA TYR A 62 0.29 13.02 -9.48
C TYR A 62 0.55 11.98 -8.39
N ILE A 63 0.14 12.24 -7.15
CA ILE A 63 0.32 11.32 -6.03
C ILE A 63 -0.88 10.39 -5.95
N ASP A 64 -0.62 9.11 -6.00
CA ASP A 64 -1.62 8.09 -5.75
C ASP A 64 -1.69 7.73 -4.25
N VAL A 65 -2.87 7.30 -3.80
CA VAL A 65 -3.08 6.84 -2.43
C VAL A 65 -3.24 5.33 -2.43
N GLY A 66 -2.56 4.67 -1.50
CA GLY A 66 -2.67 3.25 -1.23
C GLY A 66 -3.16 2.98 0.19
N ALA A 67 -3.54 1.74 0.44
CA ALA A 67 -3.82 1.21 1.77
C ALA A 67 -2.64 0.37 2.27
N GLN A 68 -2.58 0.13 3.59
CA GLN A 68 -1.49 -0.62 4.23
C GLN A 68 -1.78 -2.11 4.35
N ASN A 69 -3.04 -2.53 4.21
CA ASN A 69 -3.51 -3.91 4.21
C ASN A 69 -4.97 -3.95 3.75
N CYS A 70 -5.52 -5.16 3.51
CA CYS A 70 -6.94 -5.38 3.32
C CYS A 70 -7.35 -6.75 3.86
N HIS A 71 -8.65 -6.95 4.07
CA HIS A 71 -9.23 -8.26 4.38
C HIS A 71 -9.20 -9.17 3.15
N GLU A 72 -9.11 -10.49 3.35
CA GLU A 72 -9.08 -11.47 2.25
C GLU A 72 -10.41 -11.58 1.49
N ASN A 73 -11.54 -11.38 2.18
CA ASN A 73 -12.85 -11.34 1.53
C ASN A 73 -13.10 -9.98 0.91
N GLU A 74 -13.45 -9.96 -0.39
CA GLU A 74 -13.90 -8.75 -1.06
C GLU A 74 -15.36 -8.41 -0.75
N ALA A 75 -16.17 -9.41 -0.40
CA ALA A 75 -17.57 -9.24 -0.04
C ALA A 75 -17.72 -8.58 1.34
N TYR A 76 -18.83 -7.90 1.55
CA TYR A 76 -19.23 -7.42 2.86
C TYR A 76 -19.67 -8.60 3.73
N GLY A 77 -19.55 -8.48 5.06
CA GLY A 77 -19.90 -9.55 5.98
C GLY A 77 -19.61 -9.22 7.43
N ALA A 78 -19.80 -10.20 8.30
CA ALA A 78 -19.61 -10.10 9.75
C ALA A 78 -18.12 -10.17 10.15
N PHE A 79 -17.35 -9.16 9.77
CA PHE A 79 -15.91 -9.03 10.03
C PHE A 79 -15.63 -7.72 10.74
N THR A 80 -16.09 -7.61 11.99
CA THR A 80 -16.00 -6.37 12.79
C THR A 80 -14.58 -5.80 12.81
N GLY A 81 -14.45 -4.51 12.47
CA GLY A 81 -13.18 -3.80 12.42
C GLY A 81 -12.34 -4.02 11.16
N SER A 82 -12.67 -5.00 10.31
CA SER A 82 -11.93 -5.27 9.09
C SER A 82 -12.34 -4.33 7.95
N VAL A 83 -11.37 -4.05 7.07
CA VAL A 83 -11.58 -3.23 5.87
C VAL A 83 -11.22 -4.05 4.64
N ASN A 84 -12.19 -4.28 3.74
CA ASN A 84 -11.96 -5.03 2.54
C ASN A 84 -11.50 -4.16 1.35
N SER A 85 -11.09 -4.81 0.27
CA SER A 85 -10.57 -4.15 -0.92
C SER A 85 -11.59 -3.24 -1.62
N LYS A 86 -12.89 -3.59 -1.62
CA LYS A 86 -13.97 -2.75 -2.19
C LYS A 86 -14.15 -1.47 -1.38
N MET A 87 -14.13 -1.56 -0.05
CA MET A 87 -14.20 -0.38 0.84
C MET A 87 -13.02 0.56 0.60
N LEU A 88 -11.80 0.02 0.47
CA LEU A 88 -10.61 0.82 0.16
C LEU A 88 -10.73 1.51 -1.21
N LYS A 89 -11.19 0.79 -2.22
CA LYS A 89 -11.42 1.35 -3.56
C LYS A 89 -12.45 2.47 -3.53
N SER A 90 -13.55 2.31 -2.79
CA SER A 90 -14.64 3.31 -2.70
C SER A 90 -14.20 4.64 -2.09
N VAL A 91 -13.20 4.63 -1.21
CA VAL A 91 -12.61 5.83 -0.61
C VAL A 91 -11.45 6.40 -1.42
N GLY A 92 -11.13 5.80 -2.58
CA GLY A 92 -10.19 6.34 -3.56
C GLY A 92 -8.78 5.76 -3.49
N ALA A 93 -8.56 4.68 -2.74
CA ALA A 93 -7.29 3.96 -2.81
C ALA A 93 -7.10 3.35 -4.22
N LYS A 94 -5.88 3.41 -4.74
CA LYS A 94 -5.47 2.78 -6.00
C LYS A 94 -4.54 1.60 -5.79
N TYR A 95 -3.86 1.56 -4.66
CA TYR A 95 -2.87 0.54 -4.29
C TYR A 95 -3.20 -0.04 -2.92
N VAL A 96 -2.63 -1.21 -2.64
CA VAL A 96 -2.62 -1.81 -1.30
C VAL A 96 -1.32 -2.56 -1.07
N ILE A 97 -0.72 -2.37 0.11
CA ILE A 97 0.44 -3.14 0.58
C ILE A 97 -0.08 -4.47 1.11
N ILE A 98 0.50 -5.59 0.68
CA ILE A 98 0.13 -6.94 1.15
C ILE A 98 1.40 -7.73 1.44
N GLY A 99 1.37 -8.52 2.53
CA GLY A 99 2.47 -9.38 2.95
C GLY A 99 3.64 -8.64 3.61
N HIS A 100 3.38 -7.43 4.15
CA HIS A 100 4.38 -6.66 4.89
C HIS A 100 4.89 -7.46 6.09
N SER A 101 6.19 -7.34 6.41
CA SER A 101 6.83 -8.10 7.47
C SER A 101 6.13 -7.99 8.83
N GLU A 102 5.63 -6.81 9.18
CA GLU A 102 4.87 -6.60 10.42
C GLU A 102 3.59 -7.43 10.49
N ASN A 103 2.85 -7.54 9.36
CA ASN A 103 1.64 -8.37 9.30
C ASN A 103 1.98 -9.87 9.32
N ARG A 104 3.09 -10.27 8.69
CA ARG A 104 3.57 -11.65 8.76
C ARG A 104 3.97 -12.04 10.19
N GLN A 105 4.59 -11.14 10.94
CA GLN A 105 4.97 -11.35 12.34
C GLN A 105 3.76 -11.58 13.25
N VAL A 106 2.59 -11.00 12.93
CA VAL A 106 1.35 -11.21 13.69
C VAL A 106 0.45 -12.30 13.09
N GLY A 107 0.99 -13.16 12.21
CA GLY A 107 0.33 -14.39 11.78
C GLY A 107 -0.20 -14.41 10.36
N GLU A 108 0.09 -13.45 9.49
CA GLU A 108 -0.29 -13.56 8.07
C GLU A 108 0.50 -14.67 7.37
N THR A 109 -0.19 -15.76 7.04
CA THR A 109 0.37 -16.88 6.28
C THR A 109 0.41 -16.58 4.77
N ASN A 110 1.23 -17.30 4.01
CA ASN A 110 1.27 -17.17 2.54
C ASN A 110 -0.08 -17.49 1.89
N LYS A 111 -0.87 -18.42 2.45
CA LYS A 111 -2.24 -18.72 1.98
C LYS A 111 -3.16 -17.51 2.16
N LEU A 112 -3.14 -16.89 3.34
CA LEU A 112 -3.92 -15.70 3.64
C LEU A 112 -3.51 -14.53 2.73
N ILE A 113 -2.21 -14.31 2.55
CA ILE A 113 -1.65 -13.28 1.66
C ILE A 113 -2.11 -13.51 0.22
N ASN A 114 -2.08 -14.73 -0.29
CA ASN A 114 -2.57 -15.06 -1.63
C ASN A 114 -4.06 -14.69 -1.80
N ASN A 115 -4.90 -15.03 -0.82
CA ASN A 115 -6.33 -14.66 -0.84
C ASN A 115 -6.51 -13.14 -0.85
N LYS A 116 -5.75 -12.39 -0.03
CA LYS A 116 -5.76 -10.93 -0.01
C LYS A 116 -5.36 -10.34 -1.37
N ILE A 117 -4.32 -10.87 -2.01
CA ILE A 117 -3.88 -10.44 -3.34
C ILE A 117 -5.00 -10.63 -4.36
N LYS A 118 -5.63 -11.82 -4.39
CA LYS A 118 -6.75 -12.12 -5.29
C LYS A 118 -7.92 -11.15 -5.08
N SER A 119 -8.31 -10.94 -3.82
CA SER A 119 -9.37 -9.99 -3.44
C SER A 119 -9.06 -8.56 -3.89
N ALA A 120 -7.83 -8.10 -3.66
CA ALA A 120 -7.40 -6.75 -4.05
C ALA A 120 -7.42 -6.56 -5.57
N LEU A 121 -6.87 -7.51 -6.33
CA LEU A 121 -6.84 -7.47 -7.80
C LEU A 121 -8.25 -7.50 -8.39
N LYS A 122 -9.14 -8.36 -7.87
CA LYS A 122 -10.54 -8.45 -8.31
C LYS A 122 -11.31 -7.16 -8.06
N SER A 123 -10.99 -6.42 -6.99
CA SER A 123 -11.55 -5.09 -6.73
C SER A 123 -10.90 -3.97 -7.54
N GLY A 124 -9.93 -4.26 -8.40
CA GLY A 124 -9.23 -3.28 -9.24
C GLY A 124 -8.22 -2.42 -8.47
N LEU A 125 -7.69 -2.90 -7.34
CA LEU A 125 -6.53 -2.32 -6.69
C LEU A 125 -5.24 -2.88 -7.30
N LYS A 126 -4.20 -2.06 -7.35
CA LYS A 126 -2.83 -2.52 -7.65
C LYS A 126 -2.17 -2.98 -6.36
N VAL A 127 -1.50 -4.12 -6.39
CA VAL A 127 -0.86 -4.70 -5.21
C VAL A 127 0.61 -4.30 -5.14
N ILE A 128 1.03 -3.83 -3.97
CA ILE A 128 2.43 -3.69 -3.56
C ILE A 128 2.74 -4.92 -2.70
N PHE A 129 3.30 -5.94 -3.34
CA PHE A 129 3.58 -7.20 -2.66
C PHE A 129 4.95 -7.16 -1.98
N CYS A 130 4.95 -7.34 -0.66
CA CYS A 130 6.17 -7.39 0.14
C CYS A 130 6.67 -8.83 0.25
N ILE A 131 7.91 -9.04 -0.21
CA ILE A 131 8.63 -10.31 -0.09
C ILE A 131 9.97 -10.05 0.61
N GLY A 132 10.49 -11.08 1.28
CA GLY A 132 11.78 -11.00 1.95
C GLY A 132 11.98 -12.18 2.89
N GLU A 133 13.25 -12.48 3.17
CA GLU A 133 13.65 -13.46 4.15
C GLU A 133 13.66 -12.90 5.57
N THR A 134 13.49 -13.78 6.56
CA THR A 134 13.71 -13.48 7.97
C THR A 134 15.22 -13.38 8.27
N LEU A 135 15.57 -12.78 9.40
CA LEU A 135 16.96 -12.72 9.85
C LEU A 135 17.57 -14.12 10.03
N GLN A 136 16.78 -15.10 10.49
CA GLN A 136 17.23 -16.48 10.63
C GLN A 136 17.53 -17.14 9.28
N GLU A 137 16.66 -16.95 8.28
CA GLU A 137 16.85 -17.45 6.93
C GLU A 137 18.06 -16.82 6.25
N LYS A 138 18.28 -15.51 6.46
CA LYS A 138 19.46 -14.80 6.00
C LYS A 138 20.74 -15.37 6.63
N ARG A 139 20.74 -15.59 7.95
CA ARG A 139 21.87 -16.22 8.68
C ARG A 139 22.16 -17.65 8.17
N LYS A 140 21.12 -18.40 7.80
CA LYS A 140 21.23 -19.73 7.19
C LYS A 140 21.62 -19.69 5.71
N LYS A 141 21.79 -18.51 5.11
CA LYS A 141 22.14 -18.30 3.69
C LYS A 141 21.16 -18.93 2.68
N ILE A 142 19.86 -19.01 3.05
CA ILE A 142 18.81 -19.61 2.23
C ILE A 142 17.91 -18.58 1.54
N THR A 143 18.33 -17.31 1.46
CA THR A 143 17.59 -16.20 0.84
C THR A 143 17.04 -16.56 -0.54
N LYS A 144 17.85 -17.15 -1.44
CA LYS A 144 17.41 -17.54 -2.77
C LYS A 144 16.24 -18.54 -2.75
N ARG A 145 16.28 -19.52 -1.84
CA ARG A 145 15.21 -20.52 -1.68
C ARG A 145 13.91 -19.90 -1.17
N VAL A 146 14.00 -18.84 -0.36
CA VAL A 146 12.83 -18.15 0.20
C VAL A 146 12.17 -17.23 -0.81
N LEU A 147 12.96 -16.68 -1.75
CA LEU A 147 12.47 -15.72 -2.76
C LEU A 147 12.06 -16.35 -4.09
N ASN A 148 12.36 -17.62 -4.29
CA ASN A 148 11.93 -18.43 -5.45
C ASN A 148 10.67 -19.23 -5.11
#